data_f23c2baa2c705258da10aa09f1ac734c
#
_entry.id   f23c2baa2c705258da10aa09f1ac734c
#
_cell.length_a   1.000
_cell.length_b   1.000
_cell.length_c   1.000
_cell.angle_alpha   90.00
_cell.angle_beta   90.00
_cell.angle_gamma   90.00
#
_symmetry.space_group_name_H-M   'P 1'
#
loop_
_entity.id
_entity.type
_entity.pdbx_description
1 polymer ?
#
loop_
_entity_poly.entity_id
_entity_poly.type
_entity_poly.pdbx_seq_one_letter_code
_entity_poly.pdbx_strand_id
1 'polypeptide(L)'
;MSLSKHKYLPEQLMSEILKRLPVKDVLRCGAVQKSWYSLVRTRMFISLHSNYQKLTSHINPKYLLFHNFDTHELTVRFDDPQCEEYCNHAFDLGSASAWYAQSNGLICLSLMFDSEPHYNPNIALLNPLAHKFKMLPHSPLSIFTFLETEWKALAFGFFSEVNDYVVVHIVKPKSTAAPYFDPYSPDDSYEQALHTVEIGVYSLNSNSWKQICQDKVFVDFMSTNRSVFVNGTAFWVGFNTDVSYQLVMYFDTKTNILGKIKVPNWIALHERQLCNPLILPFGQSIAYFVEVEDFDAEEDDEDYKSPHLDIWVLKDDMIDEFSWEKKMSVSISEDVSAQVLGVRNNGDPILGKSNSLITYDLDTHEPNDFVDRLTPYSYDEDTPFFFISPFVETLRLLDIDRDN
;
A
#
# COMPACT_ATOMS: atom_id res chain seq x y z
N MET A 1 -38.00 -50.42 6.30
CA MET A 1 -37.57 -49.16 5.64
C MET A 1 -36.16 -48.84 6.13
N SER A 2 -35.18 -49.09 5.28
CA SER A 2 -33.76 -48.83 5.57
C SER A 2 -33.50 -47.34 5.50
N LEU A 3 -33.20 -46.72 6.64
CA LEU A 3 -32.70 -45.35 6.69
C LEU A 3 -31.35 -45.31 5.97
N SER A 4 -31.28 -44.63 4.85
CA SER A 4 -30.03 -44.39 4.12
C SER A 4 -29.02 -43.76 5.07
N LYS A 5 -27.95 -44.46 5.39
CA LYS A 5 -26.78 -43.92 6.05
C LYS A 5 -26.25 -42.81 5.13
N HIS A 6 -26.54 -41.53 5.44
CA HIS A 6 -25.81 -40.44 4.82
C HIS A 6 -24.33 -40.68 5.05
N LYS A 7 -23.62 -40.99 3.98
CA LYS A 7 -22.16 -41.07 4.00
C LYS A 7 -21.61 -39.66 4.20
N TYR A 8 -21.38 -39.28 5.44
CA TYR A 8 -20.66 -38.05 5.75
C TYR A 8 -19.23 -38.19 5.21
N LEU A 9 -18.79 -37.20 4.41
CA LEU A 9 -17.40 -37.10 4.01
C LEU A 9 -16.56 -36.82 5.29
N PRO A 10 -15.44 -37.50 5.51
CA PRO A 10 -14.52 -37.19 6.60
C PRO A 10 -14.08 -35.73 6.50
N GLU A 11 -13.91 -35.06 7.63
CA GLU A 11 -13.51 -33.65 7.73
C GLU A 11 -12.22 -33.35 6.96
N GLN A 12 -11.27 -34.27 6.98
CA GLN A 12 -9.99 -34.15 6.23
C GLN A 12 -10.21 -34.07 4.72
N LEU A 13 -11.10 -34.93 4.17
CA LEU A 13 -11.42 -34.88 2.74
C LEU A 13 -12.18 -33.59 2.40
N MET A 14 -13.03 -33.13 3.29
CA MET A 14 -13.75 -31.87 3.12
C MET A 14 -12.77 -30.69 3.10
N SER A 15 -11.80 -30.64 4.01
CA SER A 15 -10.74 -29.63 4.03
C SER A 15 -9.93 -29.64 2.73
N GLU A 16 -9.60 -30.84 2.22
CA GLU A 16 -8.86 -31.00 0.96
C GLU A 16 -9.65 -30.51 -0.28
N ILE A 17 -10.96 -30.61 -0.26
CA ILE A 17 -11.83 -30.10 -1.32
C ILE A 17 -11.97 -28.59 -1.19
N LEU A 18 -12.35 -28.09 -0.01
CA LEU A 18 -12.67 -26.69 0.20
C LEU A 18 -11.47 -25.77 0.04
N LYS A 19 -10.24 -26.20 0.41
CA LYS A 19 -9.04 -25.37 0.22
C LYS A 19 -8.72 -25.03 -1.25
N ARG A 20 -9.30 -25.79 -2.20
CA ARG A 20 -9.09 -25.60 -3.65
C ARG A 20 -10.07 -24.61 -4.27
N LEU A 21 -11.09 -24.22 -3.52
CA LEU A 21 -12.11 -23.31 -4.02
C LEU A 21 -11.71 -21.85 -3.79
N PRO A 22 -12.17 -20.92 -4.67
CA PRO A 22 -12.10 -19.50 -4.42
C PRO A 22 -12.79 -19.12 -3.09
N VAL A 23 -12.38 -18.02 -2.48
CA VAL A 23 -12.91 -17.55 -1.19
C VAL A 23 -14.44 -17.46 -1.18
N LYS A 24 -15.04 -16.90 -2.22
CA LYS A 24 -16.51 -16.79 -2.33
C LYS A 24 -17.22 -18.15 -2.26
N ASP A 25 -16.67 -19.16 -2.91
CA ASP A 25 -17.27 -20.50 -2.94
C ASP A 25 -17.06 -21.23 -1.61
N VAL A 26 -15.91 -21.04 -0.94
CA VAL A 26 -15.69 -21.53 0.43
C VAL A 26 -16.74 -20.93 1.38
N LEU A 27 -17.01 -19.63 1.27
CA LEU A 27 -18.01 -18.95 2.11
C LEU A 27 -19.43 -19.49 1.85
N ARG A 28 -19.79 -19.70 0.56
CA ARG A 28 -21.05 -20.34 0.17
C ARG A 28 -21.18 -21.75 0.72
N CYS A 29 -20.15 -22.56 0.62
CA CYS A 29 -20.10 -23.89 1.21
C CYS A 29 -20.27 -23.84 2.74
N GLY A 30 -19.62 -22.89 3.41
CA GLY A 30 -19.81 -22.66 4.85
C GLY A 30 -21.26 -22.37 5.24
N ALA A 31 -22.07 -21.76 4.36
CA ALA A 31 -23.48 -21.48 4.63
C ALA A 31 -24.37 -22.73 4.55
N VAL A 32 -23.92 -23.84 3.93
CA VAL A 32 -24.73 -25.03 3.71
C VAL A 32 -24.92 -25.87 4.96
N GLN A 33 -23.89 -25.98 5.79
CA GLN A 33 -23.90 -26.87 6.97
C GLN A 33 -23.07 -26.28 8.11
N LYS A 34 -23.57 -26.42 9.36
CA LYS A 34 -22.90 -25.91 10.58
C LYS A 34 -21.45 -26.42 10.75
N SER A 35 -21.19 -27.70 10.43
CA SER A 35 -19.83 -28.24 10.52
C SER A 35 -18.88 -27.59 9.52
N TRP A 36 -19.34 -27.31 8.32
CA TRP A 36 -18.54 -26.60 7.31
C TRP A 36 -18.35 -25.12 7.70
N TYR A 37 -19.37 -24.49 8.22
CA TYR A 37 -19.29 -23.15 8.77
C TYR A 37 -18.21 -23.04 9.86
N SER A 38 -18.17 -23.99 10.78
CA SER A 38 -17.15 -24.03 11.83
C SER A 38 -15.76 -24.33 11.25
N LEU A 39 -15.66 -25.30 10.33
CA LEU A 39 -14.40 -25.72 9.71
C LEU A 39 -13.70 -24.54 9.02
N VAL A 40 -14.40 -23.82 8.12
CA VAL A 40 -13.79 -22.75 7.31
C VAL A 40 -13.34 -21.53 8.13
N ARG A 41 -13.76 -21.43 9.39
CA ARG A 41 -13.38 -20.37 10.34
C ARG A 41 -12.24 -20.77 11.27
N THR A 42 -11.81 -22.03 11.23
CA THR A 42 -10.66 -22.43 12.04
C THR A 42 -9.38 -21.83 11.51
N ARG A 43 -8.50 -21.35 12.40
CA ARG A 43 -7.16 -20.85 12.04
C ARG A 43 -6.37 -21.85 11.19
N MET A 44 -6.55 -23.14 11.49
CA MET A 44 -5.91 -24.22 10.74
C MET A 44 -6.38 -24.26 9.29
N PHE A 45 -7.69 -24.19 9.03
CA PHE A 45 -8.23 -24.19 7.67
C PHE A 45 -7.86 -22.91 6.91
N ILE A 46 -7.97 -21.74 7.54
CA ILE A 46 -7.57 -20.46 6.96
C ILE A 46 -6.10 -20.49 6.50
N SER A 47 -5.21 -21.03 7.33
CA SER A 47 -3.79 -21.20 6.98
C SER A 47 -3.59 -22.21 5.85
N LEU A 48 -4.30 -23.34 5.89
CA LEU A 48 -4.27 -24.36 4.85
C LEU A 48 -4.72 -23.82 3.49
N HIS A 49 -5.82 -23.07 3.47
CA HIS A 49 -6.35 -22.41 2.28
C HIS A 49 -5.35 -21.39 1.73
N SER A 50 -4.85 -20.49 2.57
CA SER A 50 -3.88 -19.47 2.17
C SER A 50 -2.59 -20.09 1.58
N ASN A 51 -2.07 -21.14 2.19
CA ASN A 51 -0.89 -21.84 1.68
C ASN A 51 -1.17 -22.51 0.32
N TYR A 52 -2.35 -23.13 0.17
CA TYR A 52 -2.73 -23.73 -1.11
C TYR A 52 -2.86 -22.70 -2.21
N GLN A 53 -3.52 -21.56 -1.95
CA GLN A 53 -3.66 -20.47 -2.91
C GLN A 53 -2.31 -19.90 -3.34
N LYS A 54 -1.35 -19.75 -2.43
CA LYS A 54 0.03 -19.33 -2.76
C LYS A 54 0.74 -20.33 -3.66
N LEU A 55 0.66 -21.63 -3.36
CA LEU A 55 1.30 -22.69 -4.14
C LEU A 55 0.72 -22.81 -5.55
N THR A 56 -0.53 -22.43 -5.74
CA THR A 56 -1.26 -22.53 -7.01
C THR A 56 -1.48 -21.17 -7.69
N SER A 57 -0.82 -20.12 -7.22
CA SER A 57 -1.00 -18.75 -7.75
C SER A 57 -0.72 -18.61 -9.25
N HIS A 58 0.09 -19.51 -9.84
CA HIS A 58 0.38 -19.54 -11.28
C HIS A 58 -0.77 -20.08 -12.15
N ILE A 59 -1.74 -20.82 -11.54
CA ILE A 59 -2.90 -21.40 -12.23
C ILE A 59 -4.21 -20.73 -11.82
N ASN A 60 -4.25 -20.03 -10.68
CA ASN A 60 -5.45 -19.37 -10.22
C ASN A 60 -5.64 -18.03 -10.95
N PRO A 61 -6.90 -17.57 -11.11
CA PRO A 61 -7.17 -16.22 -11.57
C PRO A 61 -6.41 -15.20 -10.74
N LYS A 62 -5.85 -14.21 -11.40
CA LYS A 62 -5.24 -13.05 -10.75
C LYS A 62 -6.27 -11.95 -10.67
N TYR A 63 -6.19 -11.14 -9.62
CA TYR A 63 -7.13 -10.06 -9.38
C TYR A 63 -6.38 -8.75 -9.15
N LEU A 64 -7.09 -7.67 -9.46
CA LEU A 64 -6.72 -6.30 -9.14
C LEU A 64 -7.79 -5.71 -8.23
N LEU A 65 -7.36 -4.91 -7.27
CA LEU A 65 -8.22 -4.09 -6.45
C LEU A 65 -8.18 -2.66 -6.97
N PHE A 66 -9.34 -2.14 -7.32
CA PHE A 66 -9.57 -0.75 -7.69
C PHE A 66 -10.16 -0.04 -6.47
N HIS A 67 -9.54 1.01 -6.03
CA HIS A 67 -10.05 1.90 -5.01
C HIS A 67 -10.39 3.25 -5.64
N ASN A 68 -11.66 3.60 -5.62
CA ASN A 68 -12.14 4.91 -6.04
C ASN A 68 -12.09 5.87 -4.84
N PHE A 69 -11.34 6.97 -4.97
CA PHE A 69 -11.16 7.94 -3.87
C PHE A 69 -12.39 8.81 -3.64
N ASP A 70 -13.19 9.07 -4.66
CA ASP A 70 -14.35 9.95 -4.55
C ASP A 70 -15.56 9.24 -3.94
N THR A 71 -15.80 8.01 -4.40
CA THR A 71 -16.95 7.21 -3.94
C THR A 71 -16.60 6.28 -2.78
N HIS A 72 -15.31 6.13 -2.46
CA HIS A 72 -14.78 5.15 -1.51
C HIS A 72 -15.17 3.69 -1.85
N GLU A 73 -15.48 3.44 -3.11
CA GLU A 73 -15.78 2.10 -3.59
C GLU A 73 -14.52 1.27 -3.79
N LEU A 74 -14.60 0.02 -3.38
CA LEU A 74 -13.57 -0.98 -3.59
C LEU A 74 -14.11 -2.04 -4.55
N THR A 75 -13.52 -2.14 -5.73
CA THR A 75 -13.91 -3.11 -6.74
C THR A 75 -12.76 -4.08 -6.99
N VAL A 76 -13.02 -5.37 -6.83
CA VAL A 76 -12.08 -6.43 -7.23
C VAL A 76 -12.44 -6.86 -8.65
N ARG A 77 -11.45 -6.83 -9.55
CA ARG A 77 -11.58 -7.19 -10.95
C ARG A 77 -10.58 -8.28 -11.34
N PHE A 78 -10.87 -9.01 -12.42
CA PHE A 78 -9.89 -9.93 -12.99
C PHE A 78 -8.73 -9.16 -13.62
N ASP A 79 -7.51 -9.67 -13.45
CA ASP A 79 -6.31 -9.14 -14.10
C ASP A 79 -6.12 -9.81 -15.46
N ASP A 80 -7.02 -9.53 -16.37
CA ASP A 80 -7.05 -10.01 -17.75
C ASP A 80 -7.54 -8.89 -18.69
N PRO A 81 -7.49 -9.07 -20.01
CA PRO A 81 -7.91 -8.02 -20.97
C PRO A 81 -9.37 -7.59 -20.85
N GLN A 82 -10.25 -8.41 -20.28
CA GLN A 82 -11.66 -8.09 -20.07
C GLN A 82 -11.87 -7.24 -18.83
N CYS A 83 -11.00 -7.36 -17.83
CA CYS A 83 -11.04 -6.67 -16.55
C CYS A 83 -12.44 -6.67 -15.89
N GLU A 84 -13.15 -7.80 -16.02
CA GLU A 84 -14.51 -7.93 -15.50
C GLU A 84 -14.54 -7.83 -13.98
N GLU A 85 -15.64 -7.28 -13.48
CA GLU A 85 -15.86 -7.16 -12.07
C GLU A 85 -16.09 -8.52 -11.40
N TYR A 86 -15.27 -8.85 -10.43
CA TYR A 86 -15.44 -10.02 -9.58
C TYR A 86 -16.27 -9.72 -8.33
N CYS A 87 -16.04 -8.56 -7.70
CA CYS A 87 -16.73 -8.11 -6.49
C CYS A 87 -16.69 -6.60 -6.39
N ASN A 88 -17.81 -6.00 -6.00
CA ASN A 88 -17.90 -4.60 -5.64
C ASN A 88 -18.27 -4.47 -4.16
N HIS A 89 -17.66 -3.54 -3.48
CA HIS A 89 -17.95 -3.24 -2.09
C HIS A 89 -17.90 -1.72 -1.88
N ALA A 90 -19.07 -1.12 -1.70
CA ALA A 90 -19.18 0.26 -1.30
C ALA A 90 -19.10 0.35 0.22
N PHE A 91 -18.25 1.23 0.72
CA PHE A 91 -18.16 1.56 2.13
C PHE A 91 -18.77 2.94 2.34
N ASP A 92 -19.76 3.01 3.19
CA ASP A 92 -20.20 4.29 3.72
C ASP A 92 -19.23 4.70 4.84
N LEU A 93 -18.16 5.37 4.46
CA LEU A 93 -17.19 5.95 5.40
C LEU A 93 -17.65 7.32 5.92
N GLY A 94 -18.80 7.81 5.45
CA GLY A 94 -19.27 9.17 5.75
C GLY A 94 -18.30 10.23 5.23
N SER A 95 -18.09 11.29 6.02
CA SER A 95 -17.11 12.35 5.73
C SER A 95 -15.69 12.02 6.20
N ALA A 96 -15.42 10.75 6.55
CA ALA A 96 -14.10 10.36 7.07
C ALA A 96 -13.08 10.30 5.94
N SER A 97 -12.04 11.13 6.01
CA SER A 97 -10.87 10.95 5.15
C SER A 97 -10.15 9.66 5.55
N ALA A 98 -9.87 8.81 4.58
CA ALA A 98 -9.27 7.51 4.83
C ALA A 98 -7.87 7.43 4.21
N TRP A 99 -6.85 7.18 5.04
CA TRP A 99 -5.62 6.58 4.54
C TRP A 99 -5.89 5.10 4.26
N TYR A 100 -5.31 4.61 3.18
CA TYR A 100 -5.58 3.30 2.66
C TYR A 100 -4.29 2.57 2.31
N ALA A 101 -4.18 1.31 2.73
CA ALA A 101 -3.18 0.37 2.22
C ALA A 101 -3.78 -1.03 2.12
N GLN A 102 -3.32 -1.80 1.15
CA GLN A 102 -3.73 -3.19 1.01
C GLN A 102 -2.53 -4.12 1.00
N SER A 103 -2.70 -5.32 1.54
CA SER A 103 -1.71 -6.39 1.47
C SER A 103 -2.36 -7.75 1.64
N ASN A 104 -2.03 -8.68 0.73
CA ASN A 104 -2.42 -10.09 0.81
C ASN A 104 -3.91 -10.30 1.16
N GLY A 105 -4.80 -9.53 0.47
CA GLY A 105 -6.27 -9.67 0.56
C GLY A 105 -6.94 -8.97 1.73
N LEU A 106 -6.21 -8.31 2.61
CA LEU A 106 -6.74 -7.39 3.60
C LEU A 106 -6.45 -5.94 3.23
N ILE A 107 -7.34 -5.07 3.65
CA ILE A 107 -7.25 -3.63 3.50
C ILE A 107 -7.15 -3.03 4.90
N CYS A 108 -6.21 -2.12 5.10
CA CYS A 108 -6.09 -1.31 6.29
C CYS A 108 -6.62 0.09 5.98
N LEU A 109 -7.50 0.56 6.83
CA LEU A 109 -8.11 1.89 6.74
C LEU A 109 -7.74 2.68 8.00
N SER A 110 -7.33 3.93 7.82
CA SER A 110 -7.23 4.90 8.91
C SER A 110 -8.38 5.89 8.76
N LEU A 111 -9.35 5.78 9.65
CA LEU A 111 -10.55 6.60 9.64
C LEU A 111 -10.33 7.85 10.48
N MET A 112 -10.53 9.02 9.89
CA MET A 112 -10.48 10.30 10.58
C MET A 112 -11.87 10.90 10.57
N PHE A 113 -12.46 11.09 11.75
CA PHE A 113 -13.77 11.70 11.89
C PHE A 113 -13.60 13.19 12.20
N ASP A 114 -14.25 14.04 11.41
CA ASP A 114 -14.17 15.52 11.52
C ASP A 114 -14.66 16.09 12.87
N SER A 115 -15.35 15.27 13.65
CA SER A 115 -16.00 15.71 14.89
C SER A 115 -15.14 15.62 16.14
N GLU A 116 -13.94 15.03 16.06
CA GLU A 116 -13.09 14.85 17.23
C GLU A 116 -11.91 15.82 17.21
N PRO A 117 -11.74 16.68 18.25
CA PRO A 117 -10.59 17.59 18.36
C PRO A 117 -9.26 16.84 18.63
N HIS A 118 -9.33 15.54 18.88
CA HIS A 118 -8.19 14.66 19.10
C HIS A 118 -8.01 13.75 17.90
N TYR A 119 -7.02 14.05 17.09
CA TYR A 119 -6.70 13.37 15.83
C TYR A 119 -6.10 11.96 16.08
N ASN A 120 -6.94 11.08 16.60
CA ASN A 120 -6.58 9.66 16.77
C ASN A 120 -7.08 8.88 15.56
N PRO A 121 -6.20 8.38 14.68
CA PRO A 121 -6.67 7.54 13.60
C PRO A 121 -7.28 6.26 14.19
N ASN A 122 -8.58 6.06 13.96
CA ASN A 122 -9.21 4.77 14.19
C ASN A 122 -8.77 3.85 13.07
N ILE A 123 -7.92 2.89 13.38
CA ILE A 123 -7.37 1.96 12.38
C ILE A 123 -8.26 0.72 12.32
N ALA A 124 -8.62 0.32 11.13
CA ALA A 124 -9.44 -0.85 10.90
C ALA A 124 -8.86 -1.75 9.81
N LEU A 125 -9.09 -3.05 9.92
CA LEU A 125 -8.83 -4.03 8.88
C LEU A 125 -10.13 -4.50 8.26
N LEU A 126 -10.12 -4.63 6.94
CA LEU A 126 -11.25 -5.05 6.14
C LEU A 126 -10.85 -6.21 5.24
N ASN A 127 -11.73 -7.22 5.17
CA ASN A 127 -11.71 -8.24 4.14
C ASN A 127 -12.91 -8.02 3.22
N PRO A 128 -12.72 -7.51 1.99
CA PRO A 128 -13.83 -7.18 1.11
C PRO A 128 -14.60 -8.42 0.63
N LEU A 129 -13.93 -9.55 0.44
CA LEU A 129 -14.59 -10.79 -0.03
C LEU A 129 -15.38 -11.50 1.07
N ALA A 130 -14.89 -11.42 2.30
CA ALA A 130 -15.54 -12.04 3.46
C ALA A 130 -16.59 -11.11 4.11
N HIS A 131 -16.69 -9.86 3.67
CA HIS A 131 -17.50 -8.80 4.30
C HIS A 131 -17.22 -8.71 5.82
N LYS A 132 -15.93 -8.77 6.18
CA LYS A 132 -15.46 -8.71 7.56
C LYS A 132 -14.68 -7.44 7.80
N PHE A 133 -15.00 -6.81 8.92
CA PHE A 133 -14.38 -5.59 9.38
C PHE A 133 -13.94 -5.78 10.83
N LYS A 134 -12.75 -5.28 11.17
CA LYS A 134 -12.19 -5.33 12.51
C LYS A 134 -11.56 -3.99 12.87
N MET A 135 -12.11 -3.31 13.87
CA MET A 135 -11.42 -2.20 14.52
C MET A 135 -10.22 -2.72 15.30
N LEU A 136 -9.08 -2.06 15.16
CA LEU A 136 -7.90 -2.37 15.93
C LEU A 136 -7.96 -1.69 17.30
N PRO A 137 -7.28 -2.25 18.33
CA PRO A 137 -7.04 -1.52 19.56
C PRO A 137 -6.38 -0.18 19.26
N HIS A 138 -6.67 0.83 20.08
CA HIS A 138 -6.03 2.13 19.91
C HIS A 138 -4.51 2.00 19.94
N SER A 139 -3.85 2.69 19.01
CA SER A 139 -2.39 2.77 19.00
C SER A 139 -1.91 3.44 20.30
N PRO A 140 -0.80 2.98 20.90
CA PRO A 140 -0.21 3.67 22.05
C PRO A 140 0.21 5.11 21.73
N LEU A 141 0.37 5.42 20.43
CA LEU A 141 0.71 6.76 19.94
C LEU A 141 -0.50 7.69 19.81
N SER A 142 -1.69 7.20 20.09
CA SER A 142 -2.91 8.00 20.04
C SER A 142 -3.00 9.08 21.10
N ILE A 143 -2.07 9.09 22.07
CA ILE A 143 -1.89 10.19 23.04
C ILE A 143 -1.40 11.50 22.40
N PHE A 144 -0.73 11.42 21.24
CA PHE A 144 -0.24 12.61 20.55
C PHE A 144 -1.38 13.26 19.75
N THR A 145 -1.78 14.44 20.13
CA THR A 145 -2.77 15.23 19.40
C THR A 145 -2.18 15.78 18.08
N PHE A 146 -3.04 16.21 17.16
CA PHE A 146 -2.58 16.88 15.93
C PHE A 146 -1.71 18.11 16.21
N LEU A 147 -2.03 18.86 17.26
CA LEU A 147 -1.27 20.06 17.63
C LEU A 147 0.13 19.73 18.17
N GLU A 148 0.31 18.54 18.73
CA GLU A 148 1.58 18.06 19.30
C GLU A 148 2.38 17.19 18.32
N THR A 149 1.88 16.97 17.13
CA THR A 149 2.50 16.12 16.12
C THR A 149 2.99 16.98 14.96
N GLU A 150 4.23 16.77 14.53
CA GLU A 150 4.78 17.39 13.34
C GLU A 150 4.34 16.64 12.09
N TRP A 151 4.48 15.30 12.09
CA TRP A 151 3.96 14.43 11.05
C TRP A 151 3.66 13.03 11.58
N LYS A 152 2.86 12.29 10.83
CA LYS A 152 2.50 10.88 11.07
C LYS A 152 2.69 10.08 9.80
N ALA A 153 3.00 8.78 9.94
CA ALA A 153 3.03 7.83 8.84
C ALA A 153 2.40 6.51 9.25
N LEU A 154 1.72 5.88 8.32
CA LEU A 154 1.15 4.55 8.48
C LEU A 154 1.67 3.64 7.37
N ALA A 155 1.91 2.38 7.71
CA ALA A 155 2.11 1.31 6.73
C ALA A 155 1.37 0.06 7.17
N PHE A 156 1.00 -0.74 6.19
CA PHE A 156 0.32 -2.01 6.42
C PHE A 156 0.86 -3.07 5.47
N GLY A 157 1.09 -4.26 5.99
CA GLY A 157 1.50 -5.36 5.16
C GLY A 157 1.41 -6.73 5.79
N PHE A 158 1.53 -7.73 4.92
CA PHE A 158 1.61 -9.12 5.31
C PHE A 158 3.08 -9.56 5.39
N PHE A 159 3.50 -9.98 6.57
CA PHE A 159 4.84 -10.48 6.80
C PHE A 159 4.85 -12.01 6.69
N SER A 160 5.32 -12.51 5.56
CA SER A 160 5.21 -13.93 5.20
C SER A 160 5.99 -14.86 6.10
N GLU A 161 7.16 -14.45 6.61
CA GLU A 161 8.02 -15.28 7.48
C GLU A 161 7.32 -15.65 8.80
N VAL A 162 6.57 -14.72 9.38
CA VAL A 162 5.83 -14.94 10.63
C VAL A 162 4.35 -15.21 10.40
N ASN A 163 3.90 -15.22 9.13
CA ASN A 163 2.52 -15.41 8.72
C ASN A 163 1.55 -14.48 9.46
N ASP A 164 1.88 -13.19 9.51
CA ASP A 164 1.13 -12.17 10.24
C ASP A 164 0.88 -10.93 9.40
N TYR A 165 -0.16 -10.18 9.76
CA TYR A 165 -0.41 -8.85 9.26
C TYR A 165 0.07 -7.82 10.28
N VAL A 166 0.80 -6.84 9.79
CA VAL A 166 1.47 -5.82 10.60
C VAL A 166 0.99 -4.45 10.17
N VAL A 167 0.68 -3.59 11.16
CA VAL A 167 0.50 -2.15 10.95
C VAL A 167 1.65 -1.43 11.65
N VAL A 168 2.32 -0.55 10.92
CA VAL A 168 3.34 0.34 11.47
C VAL A 168 2.76 1.74 11.53
N HIS A 169 2.74 2.33 12.72
CA HIS A 169 2.31 3.70 12.97
C HIS A 169 3.49 4.49 13.53
N ILE A 170 3.90 5.54 12.83
CA ILE A 170 5.03 6.40 13.24
C ILE A 170 4.50 7.79 13.52
N VAL A 171 4.98 8.41 14.60
CA VAL A 171 4.66 9.77 14.97
C VAL A 171 5.94 10.52 15.29
N LYS A 172 6.13 11.68 14.68
CA LYS A 172 7.13 12.66 15.10
C LYS A 172 6.43 13.74 15.93
N PRO A 173 6.61 13.75 17.25
CA PRO A 173 6.09 14.81 18.09
C PRO A 173 6.74 16.16 17.73
N LYS A 174 6.01 17.26 17.89
CA LYS A 174 6.61 18.59 17.81
C LYS A 174 7.62 18.77 18.93
N SER A 175 8.79 19.24 18.59
CA SER A 175 9.78 19.60 19.60
C SER A 175 9.29 20.82 20.39
N THR A 176 9.16 20.67 21.71
CA THR A 176 8.89 21.80 22.60
C THR A 176 10.12 22.72 22.78
N ALA A 177 11.27 22.27 22.31
CA ALA A 177 12.57 22.96 22.37
C ALA A 177 13.03 23.42 20.99
N ALA A 178 12.10 23.71 20.06
CA ALA A 178 12.49 24.31 18.80
C ALA A 178 13.19 25.66 19.09
N PRO A 179 14.46 25.84 18.69
CA PRO A 179 15.08 27.17 18.80
C PRO A 179 14.21 28.12 17.94
N TYR A 180 13.97 29.27 18.49
CA TYR A 180 13.32 30.39 17.80
C TYR A 180 14.07 30.58 16.46
N PHE A 181 13.39 30.32 15.35
CA PHE A 181 13.95 30.54 14.02
C PHE A 181 14.10 32.04 13.82
N ASP A 182 15.31 32.55 13.92
CA ASP A 182 15.65 33.89 13.48
C ASP A 182 16.17 33.83 12.05
N PRO A 183 15.35 34.22 11.05
CA PRO A 183 15.75 34.19 9.64
C PRO A 183 16.89 35.14 9.31
N TYR A 184 17.36 35.95 10.27
CA TYR A 184 18.44 36.92 10.09
C TYR A 184 19.69 36.57 10.89
N SER A 185 19.75 35.38 11.53
CA SER A 185 20.96 34.95 12.24
C SER A 185 22.03 34.51 11.23
N PRO A 186 23.23 35.09 11.27
CA PRO A 186 24.33 34.69 10.39
C PRO A 186 25.03 33.38 10.81
N ASP A 187 24.54 32.72 11.85
CA ASP A 187 25.13 31.47 12.34
C ASP A 187 24.47 30.29 11.59
N ASP A 188 25.07 29.91 10.45
CA ASP A 188 24.72 28.77 9.61
C ASP A 188 24.97 27.39 10.26
N SER A 189 25.11 27.31 11.55
CA SER A 189 25.13 26.04 12.26
C SER A 189 23.69 25.52 12.41
N TYR A 190 23.11 25.06 11.32
CA TYR A 190 22.00 24.09 11.38
C TYR A 190 22.53 22.82 12.09
N GLU A 191 22.60 22.85 13.39
CA GLU A 191 22.62 21.59 14.13
C GLU A 191 21.34 20.88 13.75
N GLN A 192 21.46 19.90 12.87
CA GLN A 192 20.38 18.99 12.52
C GLN A 192 19.80 18.46 13.83
N ALA A 193 18.67 19.02 14.23
CA ALA A 193 18.07 18.69 15.51
C ALA A 193 17.70 17.21 15.48
N LEU A 194 18.40 16.41 16.27
CA LEU A 194 18.11 15.00 16.44
C LEU A 194 16.73 14.86 17.08
N HIS A 195 15.80 14.29 16.38
CA HIS A 195 14.42 14.15 16.83
C HIS A 195 14.16 12.75 17.38
N THR A 196 13.33 12.69 18.39
CA THR A 196 12.75 11.44 18.88
C THR A 196 11.54 11.09 18.04
N VAL A 197 11.47 9.86 17.58
CA VAL A 197 10.35 9.31 16.81
C VAL A 197 9.73 8.17 17.59
N GLU A 198 8.43 8.19 17.76
CA GLU A 198 7.65 7.13 18.39
C GLU A 198 7.06 6.21 17.32
N ILE A 199 7.24 4.91 17.50
CA ILE A 199 6.80 3.88 16.56
C ILE A 199 5.92 2.87 17.28
N GLY A 200 4.73 2.65 16.76
CA GLY A 200 3.83 1.56 17.17
C GLY A 200 3.82 0.48 16.10
N VAL A 201 4.02 -0.76 16.49
CA VAL A 201 3.92 -1.93 15.60
C VAL A 201 2.80 -2.83 16.11
N TYR A 202 1.73 -2.96 15.34
CA TYR A 202 0.62 -3.85 15.61
C TYR A 202 0.82 -5.19 14.93
N SER A 203 0.44 -6.26 15.62
CA SER A 203 0.38 -7.63 15.10
C SER A 203 -1.06 -8.15 15.16
N LEU A 204 -1.60 -8.63 14.04
CA LEU A 204 -2.95 -9.21 14.00
C LEU A 204 -3.02 -10.53 14.79
N ASN A 205 -1.95 -11.34 14.75
CA ASN A 205 -1.93 -12.62 15.47
C ASN A 205 -2.00 -12.45 16.99
N SER A 206 -1.30 -11.46 17.54
CA SER A 206 -1.33 -11.16 18.99
C SER A 206 -2.44 -10.17 19.36
N ASN A 207 -3.08 -9.52 18.38
CA ASN A 207 -4.05 -8.44 18.56
C ASN A 207 -3.56 -7.33 19.50
N SER A 208 -2.31 -6.94 19.38
CA SER A 208 -1.67 -5.98 20.29
C SER A 208 -0.63 -5.12 19.59
N TRP A 209 -0.39 -3.94 20.17
CA TRP A 209 0.66 -3.02 19.79
C TRP A 209 1.92 -3.22 20.61
N LYS A 210 3.06 -3.09 19.96
CA LYS A 210 4.37 -2.92 20.58
C LYS A 210 4.83 -1.49 20.30
N GLN A 211 5.20 -0.75 21.34
CA GLN A 211 5.77 0.60 21.20
C GLN A 211 7.29 0.53 21.19
N ILE A 212 7.90 1.34 20.34
CA ILE A 212 9.33 1.47 20.13
C ILE A 212 9.63 2.96 20.10
N CYS A 213 10.57 3.41 20.88
CA CYS A 213 11.08 4.78 20.82
C CYS A 213 12.45 4.75 20.14
N GLN A 214 12.67 5.61 19.17
CA GLN A 214 13.99 5.80 18.54
C GLN A 214 14.46 7.23 18.74
N ASP A 215 15.55 7.37 19.49
CA ASP A 215 16.23 8.64 19.68
C ASP A 215 17.21 8.91 18.54
N LYS A 216 17.39 10.19 18.24
CA LYS A 216 18.41 10.68 17.30
C LYS A 216 18.21 10.21 15.85
N VAL A 217 17.00 10.21 15.37
CA VAL A 217 16.70 9.94 13.97
C VAL A 217 16.63 11.26 13.22
N PHE A 218 17.41 11.35 12.13
CA PHE A 218 17.22 12.41 11.15
C PHE A 218 16.02 12.03 10.28
N VAL A 219 14.86 12.56 10.58
CA VAL A 219 13.67 12.28 9.82
C VAL A 219 13.15 13.57 9.23
N ASP A 220 13.28 13.68 7.94
CA ASP A 220 12.67 14.72 7.15
C ASP A 220 11.20 14.37 6.88
N PHE A 221 10.47 15.29 6.32
CA PHE A 221 9.03 15.11 6.04
C PHE A 221 8.75 13.80 5.31
N MET A 222 7.80 13.01 5.81
CA MET A 222 7.31 11.82 5.11
C MET A 222 6.02 12.14 4.36
N SER A 223 5.93 11.70 3.11
CA SER A 223 4.64 11.65 2.43
C SER A 223 3.73 10.64 3.11
N THR A 224 2.65 11.12 3.71
CA THR A 224 1.72 10.28 4.47
C THR A 224 0.78 9.47 3.60
N ASN A 225 0.74 9.74 2.29
CA ASN A 225 -0.36 9.28 1.46
C ASN A 225 -0.22 7.84 0.95
N ARG A 226 1.00 7.32 0.83
CA ARG A 226 1.22 5.94 0.34
C ARG A 226 2.42 5.29 1.03
N SER A 227 2.26 4.04 1.38
CA SER A 227 3.32 3.19 1.91
C SER A 227 3.35 1.86 1.19
N VAL A 228 4.53 1.25 1.16
CA VAL A 228 4.74 -0.10 0.64
C VAL A 228 5.29 -0.97 1.75
N PHE A 229 4.82 -2.20 1.84
CA PHE A 229 5.33 -3.17 2.81
C PHE A 229 5.81 -4.43 2.08
N VAL A 230 7.10 -4.71 2.16
CA VAL A 230 7.74 -5.86 1.50
C VAL A 230 8.68 -6.54 2.50
N ASN A 231 8.60 -7.85 2.62
CA ASN A 231 9.52 -8.69 3.42
C ASN A 231 9.73 -8.24 4.87
N GLY A 232 8.70 -7.69 5.50
CA GLY A 232 8.80 -7.20 6.88
C GLY A 232 9.31 -5.77 7.00
N THR A 233 9.54 -5.08 5.89
CA THR A 233 9.98 -3.69 5.85
C THR A 233 8.89 -2.80 5.26
N ALA A 234 8.59 -1.71 5.96
CA ALA A 234 7.70 -0.65 5.49
C ALA A 234 8.52 0.46 4.83
N PHE A 235 8.05 0.99 3.70
CA PHE A 235 8.71 2.05 2.93
C PHE A 235 7.75 3.21 2.68
N TRP A 236 8.31 4.43 2.65
CA TRP A 236 7.60 5.67 2.32
C TRP A 236 8.50 6.58 1.48
N VAL A 237 7.90 7.40 0.64
CA VAL A 237 8.61 8.54 0.04
C VAL A 237 8.76 9.62 1.10
N GLY A 238 9.95 10.14 1.27
CA GLY A 238 10.28 11.24 2.15
C GLY A 238 10.95 12.39 1.38
N PHE A 239 10.96 13.56 2.01
CA PHE A 239 11.63 14.74 1.50
C PHE A 239 12.61 15.26 2.56
N ASN A 240 13.80 15.61 2.12
CA ASN A 240 14.73 16.35 2.95
C ASN A 240 14.47 17.85 2.76
N THR A 241 14.00 18.51 3.83
CA THR A 241 13.66 19.93 3.79
C THR A 241 14.87 20.85 3.65
N ASP A 242 16.04 20.42 4.11
CA ASP A 242 17.25 21.28 4.14
C ASP A 242 17.91 21.40 2.76
N VAL A 243 17.76 20.38 1.91
CA VAL A 243 18.43 20.29 0.61
C VAL A 243 17.49 19.94 -0.54
N SER A 244 16.18 20.01 -0.30
CA SER A 244 15.12 19.84 -1.31
C SER A 244 15.24 18.59 -2.18
N TYR A 245 15.83 17.50 -1.66
CA TYR A 245 15.88 16.24 -2.39
C TYR A 245 14.94 15.19 -1.81
N GLN A 246 14.51 14.28 -2.68
CA GLN A 246 13.69 13.14 -2.32
C GLN A 246 14.55 11.99 -1.76
N LEU A 247 13.93 11.18 -0.93
CA LEU A 247 14.52 9.97 -0.38
C LEU A 247 13.43 8.91 -0.13
N VAL A 248 13.83 7.68 0.11
CA VAL A 248 12.94 6.62 0.57
C VAL A 248 13.24 6.32 2.03
N MET A 249 12.25 6.53 2.89
CA MET A 249 12.32 6.12 4.29
C MET A 249 11.90 4.67 4.42
N TYR A 250 12.53 3.92 5.33
CA TYR A 250 12.12 2.55 5.62
C TYR A 250 12.12 2.26 7.12
N PHE A 251 11.24 1.37 7.54
CA PHE A 251 11.25 0.77 8.88
C PHE A 251 11.26 -0.75 8.76
N ASP A 252 12.35 -1.36 9.21
CA ASP A 252 12.47 -2.82 9.27
C ASP A 252 11.89 -3.34 10.59
N THR A 253 10.80 -4.11 10.51
CA THR A 253 10.11 -4.66 11.69
C THR A 253 10.89 -5.79 12.38
N LYS A 254 11.89 -6.38 11.72
CA LYS A 254 12.74 -7.44 12.30
C LYS A 254 13.78 -6.85 13.24
N THR A 255 14.47 -5.82 12.77
CA THR A 255 15.54 -5.15 13.51
C THR A 255 15.04 -3.96 14.33
N ASN A 256 13.84 -3.48 14.06
CA ASN A 256 13.24 -2.23 14.59
C ASN A 256 14.08 -0.99 14.23
N ILE A 257 14.72 -0.98 13.07
CA ILE A 257 15.53 0.14 12.60
C ILE A 257 14.70 0.99 11.63
N LEU A 258 14.62 2.28 11.89
CA LEU A 258 14.16 3.29 10.96
C LEU A 258 15.38 3.87 10.24
N GLY A 259 15.34 3.88 8.92
CA GLY A 259 16.45 4.36 8.11
C GLY A 259 15.98 5.07 6.86
N LYS A 260 16.94 5.49 6.03
CA LYS A 260 16.71 6.17 4.77
C LYS A 260 17.58 5.60 3.66
N ILE A 261 17.05 5.59 2.45
CA ILE A 261 17.71 5.19 1.21
C ILE A 261 17.73 6.42 0.30
N LYS A 262 18.89 6.78 -0.20
CA LYS A 262 19.00 7.85 -1.18
C LYS A 262 18.38 7.38 -2.51
N VAL A 263 17.62 8.24 -3.15
CA VAL A 263 17.24 8.05 -4.55
C VAL A 263 18.45 8.35 -5.46
N PRO A 264 18.45 7.91 -6.73
CA PRO A 264 19.55 8.20 -7.66
C PRO A 264 19.90 9.69 -7.71
N ASN A 265 21.19 10.02 -7.67
CA ASN A 265 21.70 11.40 -7.52
C ASN A 265 21.16 12.39 -8.55
N TRP A 266 20.93 11.96 -9.79
CA TRP A 266 20.41 12.84 -10.82
C TRP A 266 18.96 13.26 -10.54
N ILE A 267 18.18 12.42 -9.84
CA ILE A 267 16.83 12.76 -9.36
C ILE A 267 16.92 13.80 -8.24
N ALA A 268 17.93 13.64 -7.36
CA ALA A 268 18.15 14.51 -6.22
C ALA A 268 18.69 15.90 -6.60
N LEU A 269 19.44 16.01 -7.70
CA LEU A 269 20.17 17.23 -8.09
C LEU A 269 19.40 18.15 -9.04
N HIS A 270 18.30 17.70 -9.63
CA HIS A 270 17.50 18.58 -10.48
C HIS A 270 16.63 19.43 -9.60
N GLU A 271 16.82 20.76 -9.64
CA GLU A 271 15.92 21.79 -9.05
C GLU A 271 14.52 21.77 -9.69
N ARG A 272 14.29 20.82 -10.60
CA ARG A 272 13.04 20.59 -11.30
C ARG A 272 12.05 19.97 -10.33
N GLN A 273 10.87 20.52 -10.27
CA GLN A 273 9.77 19.97 -9.48
C GLN A 273 9.50 18.53 -9.93
N LEU A 274 10.03 17.58 -9.18
CA LEU A 274 9.72 16.16 -9.37
C LEU A 274 8.27 15.95 -8.97
N CYS A 275 7.41 15.84 -9.97
CA CYS A 275 5.99 15.69 -9.75
C CYS A 275 5.69 14.27 -9.26
N ASN A 276 5.05 14.17 -8.09
CA ASN A 276 4.37 12.98 -7.59
C ASN A 276 5.17 11.66 -7.57
N PRO A 277 6.32 11.60 -6.86
CA PRO A 277 7.06 10.35 -6.74
C PRO A 277 6.21 9.29 -6.09
N LEU A 278 6.27 8.06 -6.61
CA LEU A 278 5.49 6.94 -6.12
C LEU A 278 6.40 5.73 -5.91
N ILE A 279 6.19 5.02 -4.80
CA ILE A 279 6.77 3.69 -4.59
C ILE A 279 5.68 2.63 -4.66
N LEU A 280 6.00 1.51 -5.30
CA LEU A 280 5.11 0.35 -5.40
C LEU A 280 5.88 -0.95 -5.14
N PRO A 281 5.21 -2.04 -4.73
CA PRO A 281 5.86 -3.33 -4.60
C PRO A 281 6.34 -3.82 -5.97
N PHE A 282 7.54 -4.39 -6.03
CA PHE A 282 8.09 -5.00 -7.22
C PHE A 282 8.82 -6.31 -6.87
N GLY A 283 8.15 -7.43 -7.09
CA GLY A 283 8.66 -8.74 -6.67
C GLY A 283 8.90 -8.82 -5.16
N GLN A 284 10.15 -8.99 -4.78
CA GLN A 284 10.59 -9.01 -3.37
C GLN A 284 11.18 -7.68 -2.91
N SER A 285 11.09 -6.63 -3.74
CA SER A 285 11.65 -5.31 -3.51
C SER A 285 10.61 -4.21 -3.79
N ILE A 286 11.05 -2.98 -3.99
CA ILE A 286 10.21 -1.84 -4.36
C ILE A 286 10.68 -1.25 -5.68
N ALA A 287 9.73 -0.70 -6.44
CA ALA A 287 10.00 0.18 -7.57
C ALA A 287 9.67 1.63 -7.20
N TYR A 288 10.52 2.53 -7.67
CA TYR A 288 10.38 3.97 -7.55
C TYR A 288 10.03 4.54 -8.93
N PHE A 289 8.90 5.22 -9.00
CA PHE A 289 8.37 5.84 -10.20
C PHE A 289 8.53 7.35 -10.07
N VAL A 290 9.10 7.98 -11.06
CA VAL A 290 9.34 9.42 -11.06
C VAL A 290 9.10 10.00 -12.44
N GLU A 291 8.28 11.03 -12.49
CA GLU A 291 8.08 11.85 -13.68
C GLU A 291 9.26 12.81 -13.82
N VAL A 292 9.76 12.89 -15.02
CA VAL A 292 10.88 13.77 -15.39
C VAL A 292 10.39 14.72 -16.46
N GLU A 293 10.26 15.99 -16.10
CA GLU A 293 9.91 17.08 -17.03
C GLU A 293 11.05 18.10 -17.09
N ASP A 294 11.27 18.67 -18.26
CA ASP A 294 12.23 19.75 -18.48
C ASP A 294 11.52 21.09 -18.60
N PHE A 295 11.18 21.72 -17.46
CA PHE A 295 10.44 22.98 -17.44
C PHE A 295 11.23 24.18 -17.95
N ASP A 296 12.57 24.10 -18.02
CA ASP A 296 13.43 25.22 -18.41
C ASP A 296 13.82 25.20 -19.89
N ALA A 297 13.55 24.10 -20.58
CA ALA A 297 13.83 23.96 -22.00
C ALA A 297 12.59 24.38 -22.83
N GLU A 298 12.77 25.29 -23.76
CA GLU A 298 11.76 25.59 -24.77
C GLU A 298 11.68 24.44 -25.78
N GLU A 299 10.51 24.12 -26.33
CA GLU A 299 10.32 23.01 -27.29
C GLU A 299 11.25 23.10 -28.53
N ASP A 300 11.76 24.31 -28.83
CA ASP A 300 12.70 24.57 -29.92
C ASP A 300 14.17 24.32 -29.53
N ASP A 301 14.47 23.93 -28.30
CA ASP A 301 15.84 23.68 -27.84
C ASP A 301 16.33 22.29 -28.32
N GLU A 302 17.53 22.23 -28.90
CA GLU A 302 18.10 20.94 -29.41
C GLU A 302 18.24 19.87 -28.29
N ASP A 303 18.26 20.28 -27.03
CA ASP A 303 18.36 19.41 -25.86
C ASP A 303 16.99 19.11 -25.17
N TYR A 304 15.88 19.62 -25.71
CA TYR A 304 14.54 19.35 -25.16
C TYR A 304 14.24 17.86 -25.14
N LYS A 305 13.93 17.35 -23.96
CA LYS A 305 13.43 15.98 -23.79
C LYS A 305 11.95 16.04 -23.43
N SER A 306 11.14 15.35 -24.22
CA SER A 306 9.71 15.20 -23.90
C SER A 306 9.54 14.61 -22.50
N PRO A 307 8.45 14.96 -21.79
CA PRO A 307 8.13 14.38 -20.50
C PRO A 307 8.17 12.85 -20.54
N HIS A 308 8.77 12.23 -19.53
CA HIS A 308 8.86 10.79 -19.46
C HIS A 308 8.78 10.28 -18.02
N LEU A 309 8.30 9.07 -17.85
CA LEU A 309 8.25 8.36 -16.58
C LEU A 309 9.45 7.42 -16.47
N ASP A 310 10.27 7.61 -15.46
CA ASP A 310 11.36 6.73 -15.13
C ASP A 310 10.97 5.73 -14.05
N ILE A 311 11.33 4.47 -14.25
CA ILE A 311 11.06 3.36 -13.35
C ILE A 311 12.39 2.78 -12.85
N TRP A 312 12.60 2.86 -11.54
CA TRP A 312 13.80 2.37 -10.87
C TRP A 312 13.44 1.29 -9.87
N VAL A 313 14.22 0.21 -9.81
CA VAL A 313 14.01 -0.89 -8.86
C VAL A 313 15.17 -0.93 -7.88
N LEU A 314 14.84 -1.04 -6.58
CA LEU A 314 15.81 -1.18 -5.52
C LEU A 314 16.45 -2.58 -5.57
N LYS A 315 17.79 -2.66 -5.57
CA LYS A 315 18.53 -3.92 -5.47
C LYS A 315 18.60 -4.39 -4.02
N ASP A 316 18.89 -5.67 -3.81
CA ASP A 316 18.89 -6.30 -2.49
C ASP A 316 19.90 -5.71 -1.48
N ASP A 317 20.94 -5.03 -1.94
CA ASP A 317 21.97 -4.43 -1.09
C ASP A 317 21.62 -2.97 -0.72
N MET A 318 20.72 -2.77 0.20
CA MET A 318 20.06 -1.51 0.57
C MET A 318 20.94 -0.43 1.23
N ILE A 319 22.18 -0.16 0.81
CA ILE A 319 23.05 0.69 1.65
C ILE A 319 23.44 2.04 1.00
N ASP A 320 23.37 2.21 -0.31
CA ASP A 320 23.81 3.44 -0.98
C ASP A 320 22.99 3.83 -2.23
N GLU A 321 23.35 4.98 -2.81
CA GLU A 321 22.74 5.51 -4.03
C GLU A 321 22.92 4.63 -5.28
N PHE A 322 23.80 3.62 -5.21
CA PHE A 322 24.03 2.64 -6.28
C PHE A 322 23.10 1.44 -6.17
N SER A 323 22.24 1.42 -5.15
CA SER A 323 21.28 0.33 -4.90
C SER A 323 20.12 0.32 -5.89
N TRP A 324 20.00 1.29 -6.78
CA TRP A 324 18.93 1.39 -7.77
C TRP A 324 19.36 0.96 -9.16
N GLU A 325 18.46 0.28 -9.85
CA GLU A 325 18.59 -0.09 -11.25
C GLU A 325 17.46 0.50 -12.06
N LYS A 326 17.77 1.29 -13.08
CA LYS A 326 16.77 1.80 -14.00
C LYS A 326 16.26 0.66 -14.87
N LYS A 327 14.97 0.38 -14.80
CA LYS A 327 14.33 -0.65 -15.61
C LYS A 327 13.82 -0.12 -16.93
N MET A 328 13.25 1.09 -16.91
CA MET A 328 12.54 1.62 -18.06
C MET A 328 12.47 3.15 -18.00
N SER A 329 12.39 3.77 -19.18
CA SER A 329 11.84 5.13 -19.38
C SER A 329 10.67 5.02 -20.33
N VAL A 330 9.53 5.57 -19.94
CA VAL A 330 8.30 5.61 -20.75
C VAL A 330 8.08 7.03 -21.22
N SER A 331 8.11 7.25 -22.54
CA SER A 331 7.74 8.55 -23.10
C SER A 331 6.24 8.79 -22.91
N ILE A 332 5.89 9.97 -22.42
CA ILE A 332 4.51 10.35 -22.15
C ILE A 332 4.02 11.18 -23.33
N SER A 333 2.87 10.80 -23.89
CA SER A 333 2.17 11.58 -24.91
C SER A 333 1.12 12.47 -24.26
N GLU A 334 0.66 13.52 -24.94
CA GLU A 334 -0.32 14.48 -24.42
C GLU A 334 -1.63 13.83 -23.92
N ASP A 335 -1.98 12.64 -24.41
CA ASP A 335 -3.18 11.91 -24.03
C ASP A 335 -2.95 10.88 -22.89
N VAL A 336 -1.70 10.71 -22.42
CA VAL A 336 -1.31 9.82 -21.34
C VAL A 336 -0.77 10.61 -20.18
N SER A 337 -1.36 10.42 -19.00
CA SER A 337 -0.82 11.03 -17.79
C SER A 337 0.41 10.27 -17.29
N ALA A 338 1.42 11.00 -16.86
CA ALA A 338 2.61 10.45 -16.20
C ALA A 338 2.30 9.81 -14.86
N GLN A 339 1.13 10.06 -14.31
CA GLN A 339 0.77 9.55 -12.99
C GLN A 339 0.45 8.06 -13.03
N VAL A 340 1.24 7.28 -12.29
CA VAL A 340 1.03 5.84 -12.15
C VAL A 340 -0.13 5.59 -11.20
N LEU A 341 -1.17 4.91 -11.70
CA LEU A 341 -2.35 4.53 -10.92
C LEU A 341 -2.12 3.24 -10.10
N GLY A 342 -1.14 2.44 -10.50
CA GLY A 342 -0.79 1.18 -9.84
C GLY A 342 0.02 0.25 -10.73
N VAL A 343 0.05 -1.03 -10.34
CA VAL A 343 0.72 -2.08 -11.11
C VAL A 343 -0.17 -3.32 -11.26
N ARG A 344 0.05 -4.08 -12.32
CA ARG A 344 -0.53 -5.41 -12.53
C ARG A 344 0.20 -6.48 -11.71
N ASN A 345 -0.35 -7.70 -11.70
CA ASN A 345 0.30 -8.84 -11.00
C ASN A 345 1.65 -9.26 -11.60
N ASN A 346 1.94 -8.90 -12.83
CA ASN A 346 3.25 -9.12 -13.48
C ASN A 346 4.24 -7.97 -13.24
N GLY A 347 3.80 -6.89 -12.60
CA GLY A 347 4.61 -5.70 -12.32
C GLY A 347 4.45 -4.57 -13.33
N ASP A 348 3.73 -4.77 -14.43
CA ASP A 348 3.52 -3.73 -15.43
C ASP A 348 2.79 -2.53 -14.84
N PRO A 349 3.28 -1.30 -15.03
CA PRO A 349 2.62 -0.09 -14.56
C PRO A 349 1.32 0.16 -15.31
N ILE A 350 0.35 0.70 -14.59
CA ILE A 350 -0.96 1.12 -15.10
C ILE A 350 -1.00 2.64 -15.06
N LEU A 351 -1.24 3.25 -16.22
CA LEU A 351 -1.36 4.69 -16.40
C LEU A 351 -2.74 5.05 -16.93
N GLY A 352 -3.17 6.28 -16.68
CA GLY A 352 -4.38 6.83 -17.26
C GLY A 352 -4.13 7.36 -18.67
N LYS A 353 -5.11 7.13 -19.57
CA LYS A 353 -5.11 7.66 -20.92
C LYS A 353 -6.52 8.19 -21.24
N SER A 354 -6.70 9.51 -21.23
CA SER A 354 -8.02 10.13 -21.47
C SER A 354 -9.17 9.43 -20.73
N ASN A 355 -9.90 8.53 -21.39
CA ASN A 355 -11.03 7.79 -20.83
C ASN A 355 -10.75 6.26 -20.72
N SER A 356 -9.49 5.86 -20.67
CA SER A 356 -9.07 4.45 -20.64
C SER A 356 -7.86 4.26 -19.74
N LEU A 357 -7.50 3.02 -19.48
CA LEU A 357 -6.27 2.63 -18.81
C LEU A 357 -5.37 1.93 -19.82
N ILE A 358 -4.09 2.23 -19.74
CA ILE A 358 -3.04 1.53 -20.49
C ILE A 358 -2.03 0.90 -19.53
N THR A 359 -1.33 -0.12 -20.00
CA THR A 359 -0.18 -0.69 -19.29
C THR A 359 1.03 -0.66 -20.19
N TYR A 360 2.21 -0.61 -19.58
CA TYR A 360 3.47 -0.78 -20.30
C TYR A 360 4.10 -2.10 -19.88
N ASP A 361 4.39 -2.94 -20.87
CA ASP A 361 5.08 -4.20 -20.67
C ASP A 361 6.56 -3.90 -20.35
N LEU A 362 7.04 -4.36 -19.18
CA LEU A 362 8.41 -4.06 -18.70
C LEU A 362 9.50 -4.80 -19.48
N ASP A 363 9.15 -5.85 -20.23
CA ASP A 363 10.09 -6.64 -21.01
C ASP A 363 10.19 -6.12 -22.46
N THR A 364 9.06 -5.78 -23.09
CA THR A 364 9.01 -5.31 -24.48
C THR A 364 9.06 -3.80 -24.63
N HIS A 365 8.77 -3.05 -23.55
CA HIS A 365 8.68 -1.58 -23.49
C HIS A 365 7.54 -1.01 -24.37
N GLU A 366 6.54 -1.82 -24.68
CA GLU A 366 5.41 -1.43 -25.53
C GLU A 366 4.17 -1.12 -24.69
N PRO A 367 3.37 -0.12 -25.09
CA PRO A 367 2.08 0.15 -24.48
C PRO A 367 1.04 -0.88 -24.93
N ASN A 368 0.17 -1.25 -24.00
CA ASN A 368 -0.98 -2.12 -24.25
C ASN A 368 -2.25 -1.48 -23.71
N ASP A 369 -3.31 -1.42 -24.51
CA ASP A 369 -4.62 -1.04 -24.00
C ASP A 369 -5.08 -2.05 -22.96
N PHE A 370 -5.56 -1.56 -21.81
CA PHE A 370 -5.90 -2.43 -20.69
C PHE A 370 -7.40 -2.37 -20.36
N VAL A 371 -7.96 -1.19 -20.14
CA VAL A 371 -9.39 -1.02 -19.84
C VAL A 371 -9.96 0.14 -20.63
N ASP A 372 -10.94 -0.14 -21.47
CA ASP A 372 -11.68 0.88 -22.20
C ASP A 372 -12.80 1.50 -21.34
N ARG A 373 -13.08 2.79 -21.57
CA ARG A 373 -14.20 3.54 -20.97
C ARG A 373 -14.19 3.61 -19.44
N LEU A 374 -13.03 3.77 -18.87
CA LEU A 374 -12.86 4.11 -17.46
C LEU A 374 -12.20 5.48 -17.39
N THR A 375 -12.88 6.48 -16.84
CA THR A 375 -12.31 7.82 -16.64
C THR A 375 -11.40 7.81 -15.42
N PRO A 376 -10.06 7.91 -15.59
CA PRO A 376 -9.12 7.74 -14.48
C PRO A 376 -8.96 8.99 -13.61
N TYR A 377 -9.38 10.18 -14.07
CA TYR A 377 -9.13 11.46 -13.41
C TYR A 377 -10.38 12.25 -13.10
N SER A 378 -10.29 13.13 -12.09
CA SER A 378 -11.32 14.10 -11.75
C SER A 378 -11.41 15.24 -12.77
N TYR A 379 -12.43 16.09 -12.64
CA TYR A 379 -12.59 17.27 -13.47
C TYR A 379 -11.41 18.28 -13.36
N ASP A 380 -10.63 18.20 -12.27
CA ASP A 380 -9.44 19.05 -12.04
C ASP A 380 -8.15 18.44 -12.60
N GLU A 381 -8.25 17.40 -13.43
CA GLU A 381 -7.18 16.71 -14.20
C GLU A 381 -5.95 16.21 -13.41
N ASP A 382 -5.68 16.75 -12.21
CA ASP A 382 -4.44 16.50 -11.46
C ASP A 382 -4.56 15.38 -10.40
N THR A 383 -5.77 14.90 -10.06
CA THR A 383 -5.95 13.85 -9.05
C THR A 383 -6.60 12.61 -9.65
N PRO A 384 -5.96 11.42 -9.53
CA PRO A 384 -6.55 10.19 -10.03
C PRO A 384 -7.74 9.78 -9.16
N PHE A 385 -8.82 9.33 -9.82
CA PHE A 385 -9.96 8.72 -9.13
C PHE A 385 -9.64 7.37 -8.52
N PHE A 386 -8.67 6.66 -9.08
CA PHE A 386 -8.41 5.27 -8.73
C PHE A 386 -6.97 5.04 -8.31
N PHE A 387 -6.82 4.17 -7.31
CA PHE A 387 -5.58 3.44 -7.08
C PHE A 387 -5.81 1.96 -7.37
N ILE A 388 -4.89 1.33 -8.10
CA ILE A 388 -5.01 -0.05 -8.56
C ILE A 388 -3.85 -0.86 -7.99
N SER A 389 -4.13 -2.00 -7.41
CA SER A 389 -3.09 -2.86 -6.84
C SER A 389 -3.39 -4.34 -7.04
N PRO A 390 -2.36 -5.20 -7.16
CA PRO A 390 -2.55 -6.65 -7.16
C PRO A 390 -3.31 -7.10 -5.93
N PHE A 391 -4.31 -7.96 -6.10
CA PHE A 391 -5.14 -8.44 -5.02
C PHE A 391 -5.11 -9.96 -4.91
N VAL A 392 -5.02 -10.46 -3.69
CA VAL A 392 -5.04 -11.90 -3.38
C VAL A 392 -6.22 -12.19 -2.46
N GLU A 393 -6.99 -13.23 -2.77
CA GLU A 393 -8.10 -13.65 -1.92
C GLU A 393 -7.61 -14.22 -0.58
N THR A 394 -8.33 -13.90 0.50
CA THR A 394 -8.02 -14.42 1.83
C THR A 394 -9.28 -14.72 2.66
N LEU A 395 -9.21 -15.73 3.51
CA LEU A 395 -10.22 -16.03 4.54
C LEU A 395 -9.90 -15.37 5.90
N ARG A 396 -8.85 -14.57 5.98
CA ARG A 396 -8.51 -13.86 7.23
C ARG A 396 -9.67 -12.99 7.71
N LEU A 397 -9.75 -12.80 9.01
CA LEU A 397 -10.83 -12.18 9.77
C LEU A 397 -12.12 -13.02 9.90
N LEU A 398 -12.20 -14.22 9.30
CA LEU A 398 -13.34 -15.13 9.53
C LEU A 398 -13.31 -15.80 10.91
N ASP A 399 -12.12 -15.96 11.48
CA ASP A 399 -11.87 -16.54 12.80
C ASP A 399 -12.12 -15.55 13.95
N ILE A 400 -12.48 -14.30 13.61
CA ILE A 400 -12.81 -13.27 14.59
C ILE A 400 -14.32 -13.24 14.77
N ASP A 401 -14.78 -13.69 15.94
CA ASP A 401 -16.19 -13.63 16.29
C ASP A 401 -16.68 -12.16 16.39
N ARG A 402 -18.01 -11.97 16.16
CA ARG A 402 -18.62 -10.63 16.13
C ARG A 402 -18.72 -9.96 17.51
N ASP A 403 -18.20 -10.62 18.55
CA ASP A 403 -18.32 -10.16 19.94
C ASP A 403 -16.99 -9.57 20.42
N ASN A 404 -16.71 -8.33 19.96
CA ASN A 404 -15.94 -7.35 20.74
C ASN A 404 -16.14 -5.95 20.13
#